data_7c32af05271d7ace3a5f7f7e28bb7a24
#
_entry.id   7c32af05271d7ace3a5f7f7e28bb7a24
#
_cell.length_a   1.000
_cell.length_b   1.000
_cell.length_c   1.000
_cell.angle_alpha   90.00
_cell.angle_beta   90.00
_cell.angle_gamma   90.00
#
_symmetry.space_group_name_H-M   'P 1'
#
loop_
_entity.id
_entity.type
_entity.pdbx_description
1 polymer ?
#
loop_
_entity_poly.entity_id
_entity_poly.type
_entity_poly.pdbx_seq_one_letter_code
_entity_poly.pdbx_strand_id
1 'polypeptide(L)'
;AVNVVSNYFFTDDKSDLCWLPDQAYTPGSWGYIGGEIFRRSPGRIGTTAEVKDTRNVPLLQTKRKDIKAYRFDLPDGDYEVELLFADLNARSERVTYDLGAVATLDNADFRGSVFNVSVNNRPWLNHFSPAIEVGGNRCISKKLHVAVTGGNLTVNFEAVKGMTFLNGIKIFRIH
;
A
#
# COMPACT_ATOMS: atom_id res chain seq x y z
N ALA A 1 9.04 -4.42 9.57
CA ALA A 1 8.60 -3.85 8.28
C ALA A 1 8.58 -4.95 7.22
N VAL A 2 7.65 -4.88 6.27
CA VAL A 2 7.50 -5.86 5.19
C VAL A 2 7.56 -5.17 3.83
N ASN A 3 8.47 -5.64 2.99
CA ASN A 3 8.59 -5.27 1.58
C ASN A 3 7.62 -6.14 0.76
N VAL A 4 6.45 -5.61 0.48
CA VAL A 4 5.34 -6.37 -0.14
C VAL A 4 5.73 -6.88 -1.53
N VAL A 5 5.52 -8.17 -1.77
CA VAL A 5 5.87 -8.91 -3.00
C VAL A 5 7.37 -9.19 -3.18
N SER A 6 8.24 -8.72 -2.33
CA SER A 6 9.67 -9.01 -2.42
C SER A 6 10.01 -10.37 -1.79
N ASN A 7 10.90 -11.10 -2.44
CA ASN A 7 11.53 -12.30 -1.87
C ASN A 7 12.88 -11.98 -1.19
N TYR A 8 13.25 -10.70 -1.13
CA TYR A 8 14.54 -10.24 -0.61
C TYR A 8 14.35 -9.27 0.53
N PHE A 9 15.29 -9.31 1.47
CA PHE A 9 15.43 -8.25 2.47
C PHE A 9 15.82 -6.94 1.78
N PHE A 10 15.31 -5.84 2.33
CA PHE A 10 15.69 -4.51 1.93
C PHE A 10 16.04 -3.72 3.20
N THR A 11 17.22 -3.11 3.23
CA THR A 11 17.65 -2.24 4.34
C THR A 11 17.58 -0.79 3.88
N ASP A 12 16.94 0.05 4.68
CA ASP A 12 16.95 1.48 4.49
C ASP A 12 18.21 2.04 5.16
N ASP A 13 19.16 2.49 4.37
CA ASP A 13 20.48 2.96 4.83
C ASP A 13 20.44 4.14 5.83
N LYS A 14 19.29 4.80 5.98
CA LYS A 14 19.13 5.95 6.88
C LYS A 14 18.42 5.66 8.18
N SER A 15 17.54 4.68 8.19
CA SER A 15 16.77 4.32 9.38
C SER A 15 17.19 2.99 9.99
N ASP A 16 18.20 2.34 9.42
CA ASP A 16 18.63 0.97 9.77
C ASP A 16 17.47 -0.04 9.82
N LEU A 17 16.34 0.32 9.20
CA LEU A 17 15.16 -0.51 9.18
C LEU A 17 15.30 -1.62 8.15
N CYS A 18 15.28 -2.85 8.64
CA CYS A 18 15.22 -4.03 7.78
C CYS A 18 13.76 -4.33 7.40
N TRP A 19 13.51 -4.38 6.09
CA TRP A 19 12.25 -4.80 5.52
C TRP A 19 12.33 -6.28 5.16
N LEU A 20 11.44 -7.06 5.76
CA LEU A 20 11.35 -8.50 5.56
C LEU A 20 10.73 -8.83 4.20
N PRO A 21 11.10 -9.96 3.59
CA PRO A 21 10.40 -10.50 2.44
C PRO A 21 8.93 -10.76 2.75
N ASP A 22 8.07 -10.68 1.73
CA ASP A 22 6.64 -10.94 1.85
C ASP A 22 6.35 -12.44 2.02
N GLN A 23 5.29 -12.76 2.77
CA GLN A 23 4.84 -14.15 2.95
C GLN A 23 3.33 -14.24 3.08
N ALA A 24 2.77 -15.39 2.73
CA ALA A 24 1.39 -15.70 3.02
C ALA A 24 1.17 -15.88 4.52
N TYR A 25 0.02 -15.41 5.02
CA TYR A 25 -0.32 -15.59 6.42
C TYR A 25 -0.46 -17.07 6.78
N THR A 26 0.13 -17.44 7.89
CA THR A 26 -0.07 -18.72 8.59
C THR A 26 -0.38 -18.44 10.05
N PRO A 27 -1.26 -19.24 10.72
CA PRO A 27 -1.59 -19.07 12.13
C PRO A 27 -0.33 -19.05 13.02
N GLY A 28 -0.29 -18.11 13.98
CA GLY A 28 0.85 -17.88 14.86
C GLY A 28 1.97 -17.05 14.24
N SER A 29 1.75 -16.45 13.07
CA SER A 29 2.74 -15.67 12.33
C SER A 29 2.12 -14.38 11.80
N TRP A 30 2.59 -13.92 10.64
CA TRP A 30 2.07 -12.75 9.94
C TRP A 30 2.09 -13.01 8.43
N GLY A 31 1.36 -12.19 7.67
CA GLY A 31 1.42 -12.25 6.22
C GLY A 31 0.17 -11.75 5.52
N TYR A 32 0.19 -11.84 4.19
CA TYR A 32 -0.92 -11.45 3.35
C TYR A 32 -1.99 -12.53 3.25
N ILE A 33 -3.23 -12.11 3.04
CA ILE A 33 -4.38 -12.96 2.74
C ILE A 33 -4.93 -12.52 1.37
N GLY A 34 -4.85 -13.41 0.40
CA GLY A 34 -5.27 -13.16 -0.98
C GLY A 34 -4.37 -12.18 -1.73
N GLY A 35 -4.81 -11.82 -2.91
CA GLY A 35 -4.09 -10.92 -3.79
C GLY A 35 -3.01 -11.59 -4.62
N GLU A 36 -2.57 -10.86 -5.65
CA GLU A 36 -1.61 -11.31 -6.64
C GLU A 36 -0.41 -10.38 -6.73
N ILE A 37 0.69 -10.92 -7.22
CA ILE A 37 1.89 -10.14 -7.55
C ILE A 37 1.60 -9.23 -8.73
N PHE A 38 1.82 -7.92 -8.57
CA PHE A 38 1.76 -6.99 -9.68
C PHE A 38 2.90 -7.25 -10.67
N ARG A 39 2.53 -7.42 -11.94
CA ARG A 39 3.46 -7.57 -13.07
C ARG A 39 3.09 -6.58 -14.17
N ARG A 40 4.01 -5.72 -14.53
CA ARG A 40 3.79 -4.79 -15.63
C ARG A 40 3.94 -5.47 -16.98
N SER A 41 4.73 -6.51 -17.08
CA SER A 41 4.91 -7.35 -18.27
C SER A 41 5.07 -8.81 -17.87
N PRO A 42 4.81 -9.78 -18.77
CA PRO A 42 5.05 -11.19 -18.50
C PRO A 42 6.48 -11.44 -17.98
N GLY A 43 6.58 -12.23 -16.93
CA GLY A 43 7.88 -12.60 -16.33
C GLY A 43 8.56 -11.56 -15.44
N ARG A 44 8.12 -10.30 -15.43
CA ARG A 44 8.75 -9.24 -14.62
C ARG A 44 7.86 -8.83 -13.45
N ILE A 45 8.33 -9.03 -12.24
CA ILE A 45 7.68 -8.54 -11.01
C ILE A 45 7.87 -7.03 -10.92
N GLY A 46 6.76 -6.32 -10.61
CA GLY A 46 6.80 -4.87 -10.40
C GLY A 46 7.07 -4.06 -11.66
N THR A 47 7.73 -2.94 -11.48
CA THR A 47 8.11 -1.97 -12.51
C THR A 47 9.51 -1.42 -12.26
N THR A 48 10.13 -0.84 -13.29
CA THR A 48 11.35 -0.03 -13.17
C THR A 48 11.07 1.47 -13.28
N ALA A 49 9.78 1.85 -13.34
CA ALA A 49 9.43 3.26 -13.37
C ALA A 49 9.88 3.97 -12.08
N GLU A 50 10.28 5.23 -12.23
CA GLU A 50 10.56 6.08 -11.09
C GLU A 50 9.32 6.23 -10.21
N VAL A 51 9.50 6.13 -8.90
CA VAL A 51 8.50 6.48 -7.90
C VAL A 51 9.00 7.71 -7.15
N LYS A 52 8.21 8.78 -7.20
CA LYS A 52 8.54 10.07 -6.56
C LYS A 52 8.15 10.07 -5.08
N ASP A 53 8.62 11.09 -4.37
CA ASP A 53 8.32 11.35 -2.95
C ASP A 53 8.76 10.22 -2.02
N THR A 54 9.80 9.50 -2.42
CA THR A 54 10.44 8.45 -1.63
C THR A 54 11.92 8.38 -1.88
N ARG A 55 12.67 7.94 -0.88
CA ARG A 55 14.08 7.57 -1.01
C ARG A 55 14.26 6.07 -1.29
N ASN A 56 13.24 5.28 -0.96
CA ASN A 56 13.25 3.82 -1.05
C ASN A 56 12.48 3.36 -2.30
N VAL A 57 12.90 3.86 -3.47
CA VAL A 57 12.25 3.57 -4.76
C VAL A 57 12.04 2.07 -4.99
N PRO A 58 13.04 1.18 -4.77
CA PRO A 58 12.86 -0.26 -5.02
C PRO A 58 11.71 -0.88 -4.24
N LEU A 59 11.46 -0.42 -2.99
CA LEU A 59 10.39 -0.91 -2.14
C LEU A 59 9.00 -0.62 -2.73
N LEU A 60 8.87 0.50 -3.44
CA LEU A 60 7.60 0.95 -3.99
C LEU A 60 7.39 0.54 -5.46
N GLN A 61 8.41 -0.06 -6.09
CA GLN A 61 8.31 -0.60 -7.45
C GLN A 61 7.59 -1.94 -7.52
N THR A 62 7.29 -2.54 -6.37
CA THR A 62 6.48 -3.75 -6.23
C THR A 62 5.20 -3.44 -5.47
N LYS A 63 4.13 -4.17 -5.76
CA LYS A 63 2.88 -4.13 -5.00
C LYS A 63 2.12 -5.45 -5.12
N ARG A 64 1.33 -5.77 -4.08
CA ARG A 64 0.33 -6.84 -4.16
C ARG A 64 -0.99 -6.21 -4.55
N LYS A 65 -1.54 -6.62 -5.69
CA LYS A 65 -2.84 -6.20 -6.19
C LYS A 65 -3.94 -7.16 -5.73
N ASP A 66 -5.18 -6.68 -5.66
CA ASP A 66 -6.36 -7.45 -5.23
C ASP A 66 -6.18 -8.11 -3.85
N ILE A 67 -5.37 -7.47 -3.00
CA ILE A 67 -5.15 -7.92 -1.63
C ILE A 67 -6.45 -7.80 -0.83
N LYS A 68 -6.75 -8.83 -0.02
CA LYS A 68 -7.92 -8.85 0.88
C LYS A 68 -7.55 -8.37 2.27
N ALA A 69 -6.45 -8.87 2.81
CA ALA A 69 -5.98 -8.47 4.13
C ALA A 69 -4.48 -8.69 4.31
N TYR A 70 -3.94 -8.03 5.32
CA TYR A 70 -2.69 -8.37 6.00
C TYR A 70 -2.99 -8.67 7.46
N ARG A 71 -2.50 -9.80 7.96
CA ARG A 71 -2.70 -10.20 9.36
C ARG A 71 -1.37 -10.42 10.06
N PHE A 72 -1.35 -10.04 11.34
CA PHE A 72 -0.23 -10.21 12.23
C PHE A 72 -0.75 -10.77 13.55
N ASP A 73 -0.24 -11.92 13.98
CA ASP A 73 -0.49 -12.43 15.32
C ASP A 73 0.55 -11.78 16.24
N LEU A 74 0.09 -10.86 17.09
CA LEU A 74 0.91 -9.98 17.92
C LEU A 74 0.41 -10.01 19.36
N PRO A 75 1.31 -9.87 20.36
CA PRO A 75 0.88 -9.66 21.74
C PRO A 75 -0.01 -8.42 21.88
N ASP A 76 -0.89 -8.44 22.86
CA ASP A 76 -1.71 -7.28 23.21
C ASP A 76 -0.82 -6.07 23.55
N GLY A 77 -1.27 -4.87 23.18
CA GLY A 77 -0.54 -3.62 23.39
C GLY A 77 -0.86 -2.57 22.32
N ASP A 78 -0.19 -1.44 22.41
CA ASP A 78 -0.36 -0.33 21.49
C ASP A 78 0.65 -0.38 20.35
N TYR A 79 0.18 -0.15 19.13
CA TYR A 79 0.98 -0.23 17.92
C TYR A 79 0.74 0.95 16.99
N GLU A 80 1.79 1.38 16.29
CA GLU A 80 1.67 2.20 15.09
C GLU A 80 1.71 1.30 13.86
N VAL A 81 0.70 1.43 13.01
CA VAL A 81 0.63 0.81 11.67
C VAL A 81 0.91 1.89 10.65
N GLU A 82 1.88 1.69 9.76
CA GLU A 82 2.15 2.55 8.62
C GLU A 82 2.02 1.75 7.32
N LEU A 83 1.11 2.18 6.45
CA LEU A 83 0.90 1.61 5.12
C LEU A 83 1.54 2.53 4.06
N LEU A 84 2.26 1.93 3.12
CA LEU A 84 2.90 2.63 2.01
C LEU A 84 2.20 2.26 0.70
N PHE A 85 1.86 3.28 -0.07
CA PHE A 85 1.18 3.14 -1.35
C PHE A 85 1.89 3.92 -2.44
N ALA A 86 1.95 3.33 -3.64
CA ALA A 86 2.25 4.01 -4.89
C ALA A 86 1.38 3.41 -6.00
N ASP A 87 0.50 4.20 -6.60
CA ASP A 87 -0.30 3.68 -7.70
C ASP A 87 0.51 3.63 -9.00
N LEU A 88 1.06 2.45 -9.28
CA LEU A 88 1.93 2.19 -10.43
C LEU A 88 1.15 2.04 -11.75
N ASN A 89 -0.18 2.03 -11.69
CA ASN A 89 -1.07 1.87 -12.84
C ASN A 89 -1.77 3.17 -13.21
N ALA A 90 -1.84 4.13 -12.30
CA ALA A 90 -2.43 5.41 -12.60
C ALA A 90 -1.61 6.09 -13.69
N ARG A 91 -2.24 6.43 -14.80
CA ARG A 91 -1.64 7.35 -15.74
C ARG A 91 -1.71 8.73 -15.13
N SER A 92 -0.56 9.38 -14.97
CA SER A 92 -0.54 10.84 -14.84
C SER A 92 -1.00 11.39 -16.19
N GLU A 93 -2.28 11.67 -16.35
CA GLU A 93 -2.70 12.48 -17.47
C GLU A 93 -2.00 13.83 -17.33
N ARG A 94 -1.27 14.22 -18.37
CA ARG A 94 -0.88 15.61 -18.55
C ARG A 94 -2.20 16.39 -18.56
N VAL A 95 -2.44 17.14 -17.50
CA VAL A 95 -3.41 18.23 -17.56
C VAL A 95 -2.86 19.16 -18.61
N THR A 96 -3.36 19.08 -19.83
CA THR A 96 -3.16 20.12 -20.83
C THR A 96 -3.90 21.30 -20.27
N TYR A 97 -3.17 22.30 -19.79
CA TYR A 97 -3.74 23.58 -19.38
C TYR A 97 -4.36 24.22 -20.63
N ASP A 98 -5.63 24.02 -20.82
CA ASP A 98 -6.42 24.89 -21.66
C ASP A 98 -6.77 26.11 -20.81
N LEU A 99 -6.19 27.26 -21.14
CA LEU A 99 -6.40 28.53 -20.45
C LEU A 99 -7.87 28.96 -20.64
N GLY A 100 -8.75 28.46 -19.78
CA GLY A 100 -10.16 28.83 -19.75
C GLY A 100 -11.14 27.73 -19.38
N ALA A 101 -10.76 26.49 -19.33
CA ALA A 101 -11.60 25.39 -18.83
C ALA A 101 -11.26 25.08 -17.39
N VAL A 102 -12.22 25.25 -16.48
CA VAL A 102 -12.18 24.59 -15.17
C VAL A 102 -12.22 23.11 -15.47
N ALA A 103 -11.08 22.41 -15.33
CA ALA A 103 -11.02 20.96 -15.48
C ALA A 103 -11.88 20.33 -14.38
N THR A 104 -13.14 20.09 -14.68
CA THR A 104 -13.92 19.08 -13.99
C THR A 104 -13.23 17.76 -14.33
N LEU A 105 -12.58 17.15 -13.35
CA LEU A 105 -12.11 15.77 -13.43
C LEU A 105 -13.36 14.91 -13.67
N ASP A 106 -13.69 14.69 -14.93
CA ASP A 106 -14.75 13.78 -15.31
C ASP A 106 -14.32 12.39 -14.82
N ASN A 107 -15.07 11.84 -13.87
CA ASN A 107 -14.80 10.55 -13.24
C ASN A 107 -14.68 9.37 -14.23
N ALA A 108 -14.99 9.59 -15.51
CA ALA A 108 -14.92 8.57 -16.56
C ALA A 108 -13.49 8.20 -16.96
N ASP A 109 -12.53 9.13 -16.90
CA ASP A 109 -11.15 8.91 -17.34
C ASP A 109 -10.16 8.61 -16.21
N PHE A 110 -10.60 8.67 -14.95
CA PHE A 110 -9.76 8.33 -13.83
C PHE A 110 -9.43 6.82 -13.81
N ARG A 111 -8.19 6.48 -14.14
CA ARG A 111 -7.66 5.09 -14.19
C ARG A 111 -6.92 4.68 -12.91
N GLY A 112 -7.18 5.34 -11.80
CA GLY A 112 -6.65 4.98 -10.49
C GLY A 112 -7.54 4.00 -9.74
N SER A 113 -7.01 3.47 -8.63
CA SER A 113 -7.75 2.62 -7.70
C SER A 113 -8.37 3.45 -6.59
N VAL A 114 -9.58 3.05 -6.17
CA VAL A 114 -10.28 3.59 -4.99
C VAL A 114 -10.69 2.41 -4.11
N PHE A 115 -10.34 2.42 -2.84
CA PHE A 115 -10.65 1.33 -1.92
C PHE A 115 -10.78 1.82 -0.48
N ASN A 116 -11.42 1.00 0.34
CA ASN A 116 -11.52 1.19 1.77
C ASN A 116 -10.44 0.38 2.48
N VAL A 117 -9.97 0.89 3.62
CA VAL A 117 -9.09 0.16 4.54
C VAL A 117 -9.70 0.20 5.92
N SER A 118 -9.76 -0.95 6.57
CA SER A 118 -10.15 -1.07 7.98
C SER A 118 -9.09 -1.82 8.77
N VAL A 119 -8.99 -1.52 10.06
CA VAL A 119 -8.08 -2.21 10.99
C VAL A 119 -8.91 -2.79 12.12
N ASN A 120 -8.78 -4.10 12.35
CA ASN A 120 -9.57 -4.85 13.32
C ASN A 120 -11.08 -4.54 13.20
N ASN A 121 -11.59 -4.53 11.95
CA ASN A 121 -12.98 -4.21 11.56
C ASN A 121 -13.42 -2.76 11.87
N ARG A 122 -12.52 -1.87 12.24
CA ARG A 122 -12.81 -0.45 12.39
C ARG A 122 -12.40 0.28 11.12
N PRO A 123 -13.32 1.04 10.45
CA PRO A 123 -12.99 1.82 9.28
C PRO A 123 -11.85 2.80 9.57
N TRP A 124 -10.89 2.89 8.66
CA TRP A 124 -9.75 3.82 8.76
C TRP A 124 -9.67 4.75 7.55
N LEU A 125 -9.53 4.20 6.36
CA LEU A 125 -9.52 4.97 5.11
C LEU A 125 -10.76 4.63 4.32
N ASN A 126 -11.58 5.64 4.01
CA ASN A 126 -12.80 5.49 3.22
C ASN A 126 -12.61 6.15 1.85
N HIS A 127 -12.95 5.44 0.78
CA HIS A 127 -12.81 5.91 -0.61
C HIS A 127 -11.40 6.46 -0.90
N PHE A 128 -10.40 5.83 -0.31
CA PHE A 128 -9.01 6.24 -0.44
C PHE A 128 -8.49 5.93 -1.84
N SER A 129 -7.85 6.92 -2.45
CA SER A 129 -7.15 6.79 -3.72
C SER A 129 -5.79 7.47 -3.66
N PRO A 130 -4.69 6.70 -3.63
CA PRO A 130 -3.35 7.27 -3.68
C PRO A 130 -3.15 8.20 -4.89
N ALA A 131 -3.67 7.82 -6.05
CA ALA A 131 -3.52 8.60 -7.28
C ALA A 131 -4.28 9.92 -7.27
N ILE A 132 -5.43 10.01 -6.57
CA ILE A 132 -6.16 11.29 -6.39
C ILE A 132 -5.40 12.19 -5.42
N GLU A 133 -4.86 11.64 -4.33
CA GLU A 133 -4.20 12.45 -3.31
C GLU A 133 -2.84 12.99 -3.75
N VAL A 134 -2.02 12.18 -4.43
CA VAL A 134 -0.63 12.56 -4.76
C VAL A 134 -0.23 12.34 -6.22
N GLY A 135 -1.11 11.79 -7.04
CA GLY A 135 -0.81 11.43 -8.42
C GLY A 135 -0.23 10.03 -8.61
N GLY A 136 -0.15 9.58 -9.85
CA GLY A 136 0.43 8.28 -10.19
C GLY A 136 1.94 8.24 -9.96
N ASN A 137 2.48 7.06 -9.64
CA ASN A 137 3.90 6.82 -9.36
C ASN A 137 4.49 7.76 -8.30
N ARG A 138 3.70 8.11 -7.30
CA ARG A 138 4.13 8.88 -6.12
C ARG A 138 3.84 8.10 -4.85
N CYS A 139 4.77 8.19 -3.90
CA CYS A 139 4.62 7.57 -2.60
C CYS A 139 3.69 8.37 -1.70
N ILE A 140 2.77 7.69 -1.05
CA ILE A 140 2.02 8.21 0.08
C ILE A 140 2.02 7.19 1.21
N SER A 141 2.21 7.66 2.45
CA SER A 141 2.07 6.83 3.64
C SER A 141 0.85 7.26 4.46
N LYS A 142 0.22 6.28 5.10
CA LYS A 142 -0.87 6.49 6.06
C LYS A 142 -0.50 5.80 7.37
N LYS A 143 -0.66 6.50 8.48
CA LYS A 143 -0.33 6.03 9.82
C LYS A 143 -1.56 5.98 10.70
N LEU A 144 -1.62 4.96 11.55
CA LEU A 144 -2.68 4.76 12.55
C LEU A 144 -2.09 4.19 13.83
N HIS A 145 -2.49 4.75 14.97
CA HIS A 145 -2.27 4.12 16.26
C HIS A 145 -3.45 3.21 16.59
N VAL A 146 -3.17 1.99 16.98
CA VAL A 146 -4.18 0.96 17.25
C VAL A 146 -3.81 0.15 18.48
N ALA A 147 -4.79 -0.03 19.39
CA ALA A 147 -4.67 -0.98 20.47
C ALA A 147 -5.01 -2.38 19.95
N VAL A 148 -4.09 -3.32 20.10
CA VAL A 148 -4.30 -4.73 19.84
C VAL A 148 -4.81 -5.38 21.11
N THR A 149 -5.97 -6.01 21.01
CA THR A 149 -6.58 -6.83 22.06
C THR A 149 -7.04 -8.14 21.42
N GLY A 150 -6.67 -9.26 22.07
CA GLY A 150 -7.00 -10.59 21.52
C GLY A 150 -5.96 -11.16 20.57
N GLY A 151 -4.71 -10.70 20.67
CA GLY A 151 -3.56 -11.37 20.09
C GLY A 151 -3.39 -11.21 18.57
N ASN A 152 -4.13 -10.30 17.91
CA ASN A 152 -3.95 -10.11 16.45
C ASN A 152 -4.29 -8.70 15.99
N LEU A 153 -3.65 -8.31 14.90
CA LEU A 153 -3.92 -7.11 14.13
C LEU A 153 -4.19 -7.51 12.68
N THR A 154 -5.36 -7.11 12.17
CA THR A 154 -5.75 -7.39 10.78
C THR A 154 -6.08 -6.08 10.06
N VAL A 155 -5.39 -5.83 8.95
CA VAL A 155 -5.66 -4.73 8.03
C VAL A 155 -6.42 -5.30 6.84
N ASN A 156 -7.69 -4.89 6.65
CA ASN A 156 -8.54 -5.36 5.56
C ASN A 156 -8.63 -4.30 4.46
N PHE A 157 -8.75 -4.76 3.24
CA PHE A 157 -8.86 -3.94 2.03
C PHE A 157 -10.10 -4.33 1.25
N GLU A 158 -10.90 -3.35 0.86
CA GLU A 158 -12.13 -3.53 0.09
C GLU A 158 -12.15 -2.60 -1.11
N ALA A 159 -12.27 -3.14 -2.31
CA ALA A 159 -12.29 -2.34 -3.53
C ALA A 159 -13.62 -1.59 -3.69
N VAL A 160 -13.54 -0.31 -4.02
CA VAL A 160 -14.67 0.53 -4.43
C VAL A 160 -14.64 0.71 -5.96
N LYS A 161 -13.46 1.03 -6.51
CA LYS A 161 -13.22 1.14 -7.96
C LYS A 161 -11.82 0.62 -8.27
N GLY A 162 -11.70 -0.18 -9.31
CA GLY A 162 -10.41 -0.77 -9.68
C GLY A 162 -10.00 -1.88 -8.71
N MET A 163 -8.77 -1.86 -8.24
CA MET A 163 -8.18 -2.91 -7.42
C MET A 163 -7.69 -2.37 -6.06
N THR A 164 -7.69 -3.20 -5.05
CA THR A 164 -6.93 -2.94 -3.83
C THR A 164 -5.45 -3.18 -4.08
N PHE A 165 -4.58 -2.47 -3.37
CA PHE A 165 -3.14 -2.78 -3.41
C PHE A 165 -2.40 -2.26 -2.19
N LEU A 166 -1.20 -2.82 -1.99
CA LEU A 166 -0.26 -2.40 -0.95
C LEU A 166 1.17 -2.57 -1.47
N ASN A 167 2.05 -1.61 -1.17
CA ASN A 167 3.47 -1.65 -1.52
C ASN A 167 4.35 -1.98 -0.32
N GLY A 168 4.01 -1.51 0.87
CA GLY A 168 4.75 -1.79 2.09
C GLY A 168 3.91 -1.60 3.35
N ILE A 169 4.28 -2.30 4.41
CA ILE A 169 3.64 -2.19 5.71
C ILE A 169 4.68 -2.21 6.82
N LYS A 170 4.52 -1.31 7.79
CA LYS A 170 5.32 -1.29 9.02
C LYS A 170 4.40 -1.39 10.21
N ILE A 171 4.84 -2.12 11.21
CA ILE A 171 4.17 -2.21 12.50
C ILE A 171 5.22 -2.04 13.58
N PHE A 172 5.00 -1.09 14.46
CA PHE A 172 5.86 -0.82 15.61
C PHE A 172 5.05 -0.85 16.89
N ARG A 173 5.57 -1.53 17.88
CA ARG A 173 4.99 -1.45 19.23
C ARG A 173 5.35 -0.10 19.83
N ILE A 174 4.35 0.59 20.38
CA ILE A 174 4.52 1.84 21.12
C ILE A 174 4.65 1.47 22.60
N HIS A 175 5.65 2.06 23.29
CA HIS A 175 5.89 1.84 24.73
C HIS A 175 5.35 3.01 25.54
#